data_cd650af840dc15fd4959d3940d300c26
#
_entry.id   cd650af840dc15fd4959d3940d300c26
#
_cell.length_a   1.000
_cell.length_b   1.000
_cell.length_c   1.000
_cell.angle_alpha   90.00
_cell.angle_beta   90.00
_cell.angle_gamma   90.00
#
_symmetry.space_group_name_H-M   'P 1'
#
loop_
_entity.id
_entity.type
_entity.pdbx_description
1 polymer ?
#
loop_
_entity_poly.entity_id
_entity_poly.type
_entity_poly.pdbx_seq_one_letter_code
_entity_poly.pdbx_strand_id
1 'polypeptide(L)'
;MLKLAVPGALCAALFAAGCTPTYVAPREGPMAQVSLARGALEDSEHAKLMVSDAQWSRRADITGGLLFTYDKPSTIPAGAPIYFELQTLRYAGTTELYCGAHFAFVPETGHSYAVAPDTHGGRACTATVTDQATGQTPASFVVLPVGPDWRPAD
;
A
#
# COMPACT_ATOMS: atom_id res chain seq x y z
N MET A 1 28.95 -17.54 53.90
CA MET A 1 27.82 -18.05 53.11
C MET A 1 27.22 -16.86 52.35
N LEU A 2 27.61 -16.71 51.08
CA LEU A 2 27.23 -15.58 50.23
C LEU A 2 26.11 -16.07 49.27
N LYS A 3 24.88 -15.60 49.44
CA LYS A 3 23.77 -15.89 48.52
C LYS A 3 23.83 -14.91 47.34
N LEU A 4 24.21 -15.40 46.16
CA LEU A 4 24.05 -14.68 44.91
C LEU A 4 22.56 -14.75 44.48
N ALA A 5 21.90 -13.61 44.48
CA ALA A 5 20.62 -13.45 43.81
C ALA A 5 20.87 -13.08 42.34
N VAL A 6 20.43 -13.95 41.42
CA VAL A 6 20.43 -13.69 39.97
C VAL A 6 19.12 -12.94 39.66
N PRO A 7 19.15 -11.74 39.08
CA PRO A 7 17.94 -11.10 38.57
C PRO A 7 17.59 -11.68 37.20
N GLY A 8 16.51 -12.46 37.17
CA GLY A 8 15.85 -12.88 35.93
C GLY A 8 15.06 -11.74 35.32
N ALA A 9 15.67 -10.95 34.44
CA ALA A 9 15.00 -9.91 33.68
C ALA A 9 15.59 -9.90 32.25
N LEU A 10 15.26 -10.91 31.45
CA LEU A 10 15.60 -10.89 30.03
C LEU A 10 14.70 -11.84 29.26
N CYS A 11 13.48 -11.47 28.92
CA CYS A 11 12.64 -12.14 27.89
C CYS A 11 11.32 -11.40 27.64
N ALA A 12 11.34 -10.08 27.34
CA ALA A 12 10.13 -9.33 26.98
C ALA A 12 10.29 -8.38 25.77
N ALA A 13 11.18 -8.68 24.84
CA ALA A 13 11.47 -7.75 23.73
C ALA A 13 11.45 -8.40 22.33
N LEU A 14 10.65 -9.43 22.07
CA LEU A 14 10.71 -10.14 20.79
C LEU A 14 9.40 -10.32 20.01
N PHE A 15 8.34 -9.55 20.29
CA PHE A 15 7.08 -9.67 19.53
C PHE A 15 6.57 -8.36 18.93
N ALA A 16 7.45 -7.52 18.40
CA ALA A 16 7.06 -6.32 17.65
C ALA A 16 7.40 -6.42 16.15
N ALA A 17 7.50 -7.60 15.59
CA ALA A 17 7.81 -7.78 14.17
C ALA A 17 6.58 -8.32 13.44
N GLY A 18 5.94 -7.50 12.61
CA GLY A 18 5.16 -8.01 11.51
C GLY A 18 3.79 -7.44 11.19
N CYS A 19 3.22 -6.54 11.96
CA CYS A 19 1.95 -5.94 11.56
C CYS A 19 2.18 -4.61 10.83
N THR A 20 1.85 -4.56 9.55
CA THR A 20 1.77 -3.27 8.84
C THR A 20 0.71 -2.41 9.55
N PRO A 21 1.05 -1.20 10.00
CA PRO A 21 0.09 -0.35 10.68
C PRO A 21 -1.06 0.02 9.73
N THR A 22 -2.25 0.17 10.29
CA THR A 22 -3.41 0.70 9.56
C THR A 22 -3.20 2.19 9.31
N TYR A 23 -3.54 2.64 8.13
CA TYR A 23 -3.48 4.04 7.77
C TYR A 23 -4.47 4.87 8.61
N VAL A 24 -3.99 5.99 9.13
CA VAL A 24 -4.80 6.97 9.84
C VAL A 24 -4.98 8.18 8.94
N ALA A 25 -6.21 8.41 8.50
CA ALA A 25 -6.54 9.55 7.65
C ALA A 25 -6.28 10.89 8.36
N PRO A 26 -5.81 11.92 7.65
CA PRO A 26 -5.69 13.25 8.20
C PRO A 26 -7.07 13.79 8.59
N ARG A 27 -7.10 14.64 9.62
CA ARG A 27 -8.35 15.26 10.11
C ARG A 27 -8.54 16.67 9.60
N GLU A 28 -7.48 17.30 9.11
CA GLU A 28 -7.43 18.71 8.70
C GLU A 28 -6.59 18.87 7.44
N GLY A 29 -6.80 19.96 6.71
CA GLY A 29 -6.08 20.31 5.49
C GLY A 29 -6.83 19.94 4.21
N PRO A 30 -6.21 20.19 3.03
CA PRO A 30 -6.76 19.78 1.75
C PRO A 30 -6.76 18.25 1.65
N MET A 31 -7.89 17.70 1.23
CA MET A 31 -8.10 16.25 1.21
C MET A 31 -8.68 15.78 -0.12
N ALA A 32 -8.35 14.55 -0.45
CA ALA A 32 -8.91 13.78 -1.55
C ALA A 32 -9.35 12.40 -1.02
N GLN A 33 -9.88 11.57 -1.89
CA GLN A 33 -10.21 10.18 -1.58
C GLN A 33 -9.51 9.24 -2.52
N VAL A 34 -9.16 8.06 -2.02
CA VAL A 34 -8.62 6.97 -2.82
C VAL A 34 -9.30 5.66 -2.43
N SER A 35 -9.60 4.84 -3.42
CA SER A 35 -10.12 3.49 -3.22
C SER A 35 -9.31 2.48 -4.04
N LEU A 36 -9.23 1.24 -3.55
CA LEU A 36 -8.72 0.12 -4.32
C LEU A 36 -9.89 -0.48 -5.12
N ALA A 37 -9.83 -0.33 -6.44
CA ALA A 37 -10.76 -0.99 -7.33
C ALA A 37 -10.32 -2.42 -7.60
N ARG A 38 -11.27 -3.35 -7.74
CA ARG A 38 -10.97 -4.74 -8.07
C ARG A 38 -10.26 -4.86 -9.43
N GLY A 39 -10.62 -4.00 -10.40
CA GLY A 39 -10.00 -3.95 -11.72
C GLY A 39 -10.10 -5.29 -12.45
N ALA A 40 -8.97 -5.72 -13.02
CA ALA A 40 -8.85 -6.96 -13.76
C ALA A 40 -8.47 -8.18 -12.89
N LEU A 41 -8.59 -8.10 -11.57
CA LEU A 41 -8.28 -9.23 -10.68
C LEU A 41 -9.25 -10.39 -10.91
N GLU A 42 -8.69 -11.58 -11.03
CA GLU A 42 -9.46 -12.83 -11.01
C GLU A 42 -9.95 -13.16 -9.59
N ASP A 43 -10.89 -14.12 -9.45
CA ASP A 43 -11.45 -14.47 -8.12
C ASP A 43 -10.41 -15.05 -7.14
N SER A 44 -9.34 -15.64 -7.67
CA SER A 44 -8.22 -16.17 -6.88
C SER A 44 -7.13 -15.14 -6.57
N GLU A 45 -7.31 -13.89 -7.00
CA GLU A 45 -6.35 -12.83 -6.84
C GLU A 45 -6.82 -11.82 -5.79
N HIS A 46 -5.88 -11.34 -5.01
CA HIS A 46 -6.12 -10.34 -3.98
C HIS A 46 -5.16 -9.17 -4.16
N ALA A 47 -5.63 -7.99 -3.84
CA ALA A 47 -4.79 -6.80 -3.86
C ALA A 47 -4.89 -6.02 -2.55
N LYS A 48 -3.80 -5.35 -2.20
CA LYS A 48 -3.68 -4.51 -1.03
C LYS A 48 -3.04 -3.19 -1.43
N LEU A 49 -3.61 -2.08 -1.01
CA LEU A 49 -3.08 -0.75 -1.25
C LEU A 49 -2.50 -0.18 0.04
N MET A 50 -1.27 0.27 -0.02
CA MET A 50 -0.58 0.92 1.08
C MET A 50 -0.12 2.31 0.70
N VAL A 51 -0.11 3.20 1.67
CA VAL A 51 0.54 4.52 1.58
C VAL A 51 1.93 4.41 2.20
N SER A 52 2.89 5.14 1.63
CA SER A 52 4.26 5.19 2.11
C SER A 52 4.80 6.61 2.20
N ASP A 53 5.91 6.80 2.89
CA ASP A 53 6.77 7.97 2.72
C ASP A 53 7.65 7.84 1.46
N ALA A 54 8.29 8.93 1.05
CA ALA A 54 9.15 8.94 -0.14
C ALA A 54 10.36 7.98 -0.06
N GLN A 55 10.75 7.58 1.14
CA GLN A 55 11.86 6.67 1.40
C GLN A 55 11.41 5.21 1.59
N TRP A 56 10.10 4.93 1.52
CA TRP A 56 9.51 3.60 1.75
C TRP A 56 9.83 3.00 3.13
N SER A 57 10.18 3.85 4.09
CA SER A 57 10.54 3.46 5.44
C SER A 57 9.32 3.26 6.33
N ARG A 58 8.21 3.90 6.01
CA ARG A 58 6.94 3.83 6.73
C ARG A 58 5.83 3.49 5.78
N ARG A 59 5.18 2.38 6.00
CA ARG A 59 4.05 1.91 5.19
C ARG A 59 2.83 1.77 6.08
N ALA A 60 1.67 2.16 5.55
CA ALA A 60 0.41 2.01 6.25
C ALA A 60 -0.66 1.50 5.29
N ASP A 61 -1.44 0.52 5.74
CA ASP A 61 -2.48 -0.13 4.96
C ASP A 61 -3.72 0.74 4.88
N ILE A 62 -4.09 1.16 3.68
CA ILE A 62 -5.32 1.90 3.39
C ILE A 62 -6.54 0.96 3.33
N THR A 63 -6.35 -0.27 2.89
CA THR A 63 -7.45 -1.23 2.66
C THR A 63 -8.00 -1.87 3.93
N GLY A 64 -7.41 -1.57 5.09
CA GLY A 64 -8.02 -1.90 6.39
C GLY A 64 -7.74 -3.29 6.93
N GLY A 65 -6.63 -3.92 6.56
CA GLY A 65 -6.14 -5.13 7.22
C GLY A 65 -6.36 -6.42 6.45
N LEU A 66 -6.72 -7.52 7.16
CA LEU A 66 -6.80 -8.87 6.60
C LEU A 66 -7.95 -9.11 5.61
N LEU A 67 -8.92 -8.20 5.55
CA LEU A 67 -10.03 -8.30 4.60
C LEU A 67 -9.79 -7.30 3.47
N PHE A 68 -9.52 -7.82 2.29
CA PHE A 68 -9.37 -7.04 1.06
C PHE A 68 -10.68 -6.30 0.75
N THR A 69 -10.72 -5.01 1.07
CA THR A 69 -11.91 -4.19 0.90
C THR A 69 -11.75 -3.35 -0.36
N TYR A 70 -12.42 -3.78 -1.42
CA TYR A 70 -12.48 -3.04 -2.68
C TYR A 70 -13.53 -1.93 -2.61
N ASP A 71 -13.33 -0.90 -3.41
CA ASP A 71 -14.26 0.21 -3.63
C ASP A 71 -14.64 1.03 -2.37
N LYS A 72 -13.96 0.76 -1.26
CA LYS A 72 -14.12 1.56 -0.05
C LYS A 72 -13.18 2.77 -0.09
N PRO A 73 -13.70 4.00 -0.10
CA PRO A 73 -12.84 5.18 -0.12
C PRO A 73 -12.16 5.39 1.23
N SER A 74 -10.91 5.82 1.15
CA SER A 74 -10.10 6.30 2.27
C SER A 74 -9.65 7.72 2.00
N THR A 75 -9.75 8.59 3.01
CA THR A 75 -9.33 9.99 2.90
C THR A 75 -7.81 10.08 2.93
N ILE A 76 -7.24 10.81 1.97
CA ILE A 76 -5.80 11.07 1.85
C ILE A 76 -5.54 12.57 1.79
N PRO A 77 -4.34 13.07 2.16
CA PRO A 77 -3.96 14.46 1.95
C PRO A 77 -3.91 14.77 0.45
N ALA A 78 -4.19 16.03 0.09
CA ALA A 78 -4.13 16.51 -1.28
C ALA A 78 -3.13 17.66 -1.43
N GLY A 79 -2.72 17.98 -2.67
CA GLY A 79 -1.83 19.11 -2.97
C GLY A 79 -0.34 18.84 -2.84
N ALA A 80 0.05 17.62 -2.42
CA ALA A 80 1.45 17.19 -2.37
C ALA A 80 1.58 15.74 -2.89
N PRO A 81 2.76 15.32 -3.34
CA PRO A 81 2.98 13.93 -3.77
C PRO A 81 2.69 12.93 -2.66
N ILE A 82 1.93 11.90 -2.97
CA ILE A 82 1.70 10.74 -2.11
C ILE A 82 2.26 9.51 -2.81
N TYR A 83 2.91 8.66 -2.03
CA TYR A 83 3.55 7.43 -2.48
C TYR A 83 2.71 6.24 -2.11
N PHE A 84 2.50 5.34 -3.06
CA PHE A 84 1.67 4.15 -2.88
C PHE A 84 2.42 2.90 -3.27
N GLU A 85 2.15 1.84 -2.55
CA GLU A 85 2.51 0.48 -2.90
C GLU A 85 1.24 -0.33 -3.10
N LEU A 86 1.06 -0.87 -4.30
CA LEU A 86 0.02 -1.84 -4.60
C LEU A 86 0.66 -3.23 -4.59
N GLN A 87 0.23 -4.09 -3.70
CA GLN A 87 0.62 -5.50 -3.66
C GLN A 87 -0.52 -6.34 -4.21
N THR A 88 -0.19 -7.30 -5.06
CA THR A 88 -1.13 -8.35 -5.49
C THR A 88 -0.61 -9.71 -5.06
N LEU A 89 -1.52 -10.58 -4.70
CA LEU A 89 -1.28 -11.97 -4.34
C LEU A 89 -2.17 -12.85 -5.22
N ARG A 90 -1.57 -13.82 -5.87
CA ARG A 90 -2.26 -14.83 -6.66
C ARG A 90 -1.87 -16.22 -6.18
N TYR A 91 -2.85 -17.11 -6.12
CA TYR A 91 -2.63 -18.52 -5.86
C TYR A 91 -2.60 -19.32 -7.17
N ALA A 92 -1.47 -19.97 -7.44
CA ALA A 92 -1.30 -20.88 -8.57
C ALA A 92 -1.07 -22.30 -8.02
N GLY A 93 -2.16 -23.02 -7.76
CA GLY A 93 -2.11 -24.29 -7.04
C GLY A 93 -1.65 -24.09 -5.59
N THR A 94 -0.50 -24.66 -5.21
CA THR A 94 0.10 -24.47 -3.88
C THR A 94 1.13 -23.33 -3.84
N THR A 95 1.36 -22.64 -4.96
CA THR A 95 2.35 -21.58 -5.07
C THR A 95 1.69 -20.22 -4.90
N GLU A 96 2.22 -19.39 -4.02
CA GLU A 96 1.86 -17.99 -3.87
C GLU A 96 2.75 -17.14 -4.77
N LEU A 97 2.14 -16.35 -5.62
CA LEU A 97 2.81 -15.40 -6.49
C LEU A 97 2.52 -13.97 -5.99
N TYR A 98 3.56 -13.30 -5.55
CA TYR A 98 3.49 -11.91 -5.12
C TYR A 98 3.97 -10.98 -6.21
N CYS A 99 3.33 -9.84 -6.27
CA CYS A 99 3.71 -8.79 -7.17
C CYS A 99 3.45 -7.43 -6.54
N GLY A 100 4.32 -6.44 -6.76
CA GLY A 100 4.19 -5.10 -6.21
C GLY A 100 4.44 -4.04 -7.26
N ALA A 101 3.62 -3.00 -7.23
CA ALA A 101 3.82 -1.78 -8.01
C ALA A 101 3.98 -0.59 -7.08
N HIS A 102 5.02 0.20 -7.31
CA HIS A 102 5.24 1.46 -6.61
C HIS A 102 4.90 2.63 -7.54
N PHE A 103 4.16 3.59 -7.04
CA PHE A 103 3.78 4.77 -7.80
C PHE A 103 3.53 5.97 -6.90
N ALA A 104 3.48 7.13 -7.50
CA ALA A 104 3.13 8.36 -6.81
C ALA A 104 2.28 9.25 -7.72
N PHE A 105 1.46 10.11 -7.11
CA PHE A 105 0.79 11.22 -7.78
C PHE A 105 0.46 12.32 -6.79
N VAL A 106 0.06 13.48 -7.29
CA VAL A 106 -0.42 14.61 -6.48
C VAL A 106 -1.94 14.63 -6.55
N PRO A 107 -2.65 14.25 -5.48
CA PRO A 107 -4.11 14.31 -5.46
C PRO A 107 -4.60 15.77 -5.48
N GLU A 108 -5.67 16.04 -6.21
CA GLU A 108 -6.37 17.32 -6.18
C GLU A 108 -7.43 17.33 -5.07
N THR A 109 -7.60 18.48 -4.45
CA THR A 109 -8.55 18.65 -3.34
C THR A 109 -9.99 18.35 -3.79
N GLY A 110 -10.68 17.50 -3.04
CA GLY A 110 -12.05 17.12 -3.30
C GLY A 110 -12.23 16.04 -4.37
N HIS A 111 -11.17 15.60 -5.04
CA HIS A 111 -11.24 14.54 -6.03
C HIS A 111 -11.24 13.14 -5.39
N SER A 112 -11.72 12.18 -6.15
CA SER A 112 -11.74 10.76 -5.78
C SER A 112 -11.00 9.95 -6.83
N TYR A 113 -10.12 9.06 -6.39
CA TYR A 113 -9.25 8.26 -7.25
C TYR A 113 -9.51 6.78 -7.04
N ALA A 114 -9.62 6.04 -8.14
CA ALA A 114 -9.64 4.59 -8.13
C ALA A 114 -8.25 4.07 -8.54
N VAL A 115 -7.65 3.25 -7.68
CA VAL A 115 -6.41 2.53 -7.97
C VAL A 115 -6.78 1.10 -8.33
N ALA A 116 -6.35 0.62 -9.48
CA ALA A 116 -6.58 -0.75 -9.88
C ALA A 116 -5.25 -1.43 -10.23
N PRO A 117 -5.08 -2.72 -9.90
CA PRO A 117 -3.98 -3.50 -10.41
C PRO A 117 -4.15 -3.71 -11.92
N ASP A 118 -3.05 -3.59 -12.65
CA ASP A 118 -2.96 -3.95 -14.05
C ASP A 118 -2.09 -5.20 -14.17
N THR A 119 -2.73 -6.32 -14.44
CA THR A 119 -2.09 -7.64 -14.49
C THR A 119 -1.86 -8.12 -15.94
N HIS A 120 -1.70 -7.22 -16.90
CA HIS A 120 -1.51 -7.57 -18.31
C HIS A 120 -0.45 -8.65 -18.49
N GLY A 121 -0.90 -9.86 -18.79
CA GLY A 121 -0.05 -11.00 -19.13
C GLY A 121 0.65 -11.73 -17.97
N GLY A 122 0.24 -11.55 -16.72
CA GLY A 122 0.60 -12.42 -15.60
C GLY A 122 2.01 -12.27 -15.02
N ARG A 123 2.79 -11.28 -15.44
CA ARG A 123 4.18 -11.08 -14.96
C ARG A 123 4.57 -9.63 -14.63
N ALA A 124 3.84 -8.66 -15.10
CA ALA A 124 4.12 -7.27 -14.80
C ALA A 124 3.05 -6.73 -13.86
N CYS A 125 3.47 -6.32 -12.68
CA CYS A 125 2.58 -5.61 -11.78
C CYS A 125 2.74 -4.14 -12.01
N THR A 126 1.73 -3.57 -12.59
CA THR A 126 1.56 -2.13 -12.69
C THR A 126 0.28 -1.72 -11.98
N ALA A 127 0.18 -0.46 -11.67
CA ALA A 127 -1.03 0.14 -11.14
C ALA A 127 -1.57 1.13 -12.15
N THR A 128 -2.88 1.19 -12.28
CA THR A 128 -3.57 2.30 -12.93
C THR A 128 -4.23 3.17 -11.88
N VAL A 129 -4.22 4.47 -12.09
CA VAL A 129 -4.93 5.45 -11.25
C VAL A 129 -5.88 6.22 -12.13
N THR A 130 -7.15 6.23 -11.76
CA THR A 130 -8.19 6.96 -12.48
C THR A 130 -8.83 7.99 -11.56
N ASP A 131 -8.79 9.24 -11.94
CA ASP A 131 -9.61 10.28 -11.33
C ASP A 131 -11.06 10.07 -11.73
N GLN A 132 -11.93 9.82 -10.76
CA GLN A 132 -13.34 9.48 -11.00
C GLN A 132 -14.15 10.67 -11.53
N ALA A 133 -13.69 11.90 -11.32
CA ALA A 133 -14.36 13.09 -11.84
C ALA A 133 -14.11 13.29 -13.34
N THR A 134 -12.92 12.94 -13.83
CA THR A 134 -12.51 13.17 -15.22
C THR A 134 -12.46 11.89 -16.05
N GLY A 135 -12.40 10.72 -15.40
CA GLY A 135 -12.16 9.43 -16.04
C GLY A 135 -10.73 9.26 -16.57
N GLN A 136 -9.80 10.14 -16.21
CA GLN A 136 -8.44 10.15 -16.73
C GLN A 136 -7.41 9.82 -15.66
N THR A 137 -6.24 9.39 -16.09
CA THR A 137 -5.07 9.25 -15.20
C THR A 137 -4.57 10.65 -14.82
N PRO A 138 -4.31 10.92 -13.53
CA PRO A 138 -3.74 12.20 -13.10
C PRO A 138 -2.44 12.52 -13.85
N ALA A 139 -2.28 13.75 -14.31
CA ALA A 139 -1.09 14.17 -15.06
C ALA A 139 0.22 14.03 -14.24
N SER A 140 0.12 14.05 -12.91
CA SER A 140 1.23 13.85 -11.97
C SER A 140 1.53 12.38 -11.65
N PHE A 141 0.79 11.42 -12.23
CA PHE A 141 1.00 10.01 -11.97
C PHE A 141 2.32 9.52 -12.55
N VAL A 142 3.13 8.88 -11.71
CA VAL A 142 4.39 8.26 -12.12
C VAL A 142 4.50 6.86 -11.51
N VAL A 143 4.91 5.89 -12.31
CA VAL A 143 5.32 4.58 -11.83
C VAL A 143 6.79 4.69 -11.42
N LEU A 144 7.09 4.19 -10.23
CA LEU A 144 8.43 4.25 -9.66
C LEU A 144 9.12 2.90 -9.88
N PRO A 145 10.37 2.90 -10.35
CA PRO A 145 11.13 1.67 -10.50
C PRO A 145 11.34 1.01 -9.13
N VAL A 146 11.22 -0.31 -9.10
CA VAL A 146 11.45 -1.11 -7.90
C VAL A 146 12.82 -1.78 -8.04
N GLY A 147 13.71 -1.52 -7.09
CA GLY A 147 15.00 -2.20 -6.99
C GLY A 147 14.86 -3.66 -6.59
N PRO A 148 15.93 -4.46 -6.65
CA PRO A 148 15.91 -5.88 -6.34
C PRO A 148 15.52 -6.18 -4.87
N ASP A 149 15.63 -5.20 -4.01
CA ASP A 149 15.26 -5.26 -2.58
C ASP A 149 13.87 -4.65 -2.30
N TRP A 150 13.04 -4.46 -3.31
CA TRP A 150 11.70 -3.85 -3.24
C TRP A 150 11.69 -2.40 -2.75
N ARG A 151 12.81 -1.71 -2.90
CA ARG A 151 12.91 -0.26 -2.67
C ARG A 151 12.99 0.47 -4.01
N PRO A 152 12.64 1.76 -4.06
CA PRO A 152 12.91 2.57 -5.25
C PRO A 152 14.36 2.40 -5.68
N ALA A 153 14.59 2.22 -6.98
CA ALA A 153 15.94 2.29 -7.53
C ALA A 153 16.39 3.75 -7.47
N ASP A 154 17.63 3.97 -7.00
CA ASP A 154 18.27 5.29 -6.97
C ASP A 154 18.44 5.86 -8.39
#